data_c24664a7603ee3361775b4d53a4757ea
#
_entry.id   c24664a7603ee3361775b4d53a4757ea
#
_cell.length_a   1.000
_cell.length_b   1.000
_cell.length_c   1.000
_cell.angle_alpha   90.00
_cell.angle_beta   90.00
_cell.angle_gamma   90.00
#
_symmetry.space_group_name_H-M   'P 1'
#
loop_
_entity.id
_entity.type
_entity.pdbx_description
1 polymer ?
#
loop_
_entity_poly.entity_id
_entity_poly.type
_entity_poly.pdbx_seq_one_letter_code
_entity_poly.pdbx_strand_id
1 'polypeptide(L)'
;MELKATSMGKRLAQHPYNRVRLLPAGVEVSGDRHEYIIPFNQLLGIQCKRGMVWGELEFQLPDDQVVRLHGTEWQETQQFYQHLANAWQQWSEEMARVCCQVLSTLHQELLSLLQRDSWLTRADISGVREKIEGRFAALPLPAQRIAEFESCRPHWSFCQSWLTSAEQQRTVRNRQWTEQILERYQDFFATVESSPLNPSQCRAVINGEDQVLVLAGAGSGKTSVLAARAAWLLRRKCATAEQVLLLSFGREAAKEMDQRVQKCTGETGMTARTFHALALHIIQQSSNKP
;
A
#
# COMPACT_ATOMS: atom_id res chain seq x y z
N MET A 1 -24.15 -33.43 -1.69
CA MET A 1 -23.80 -34.46 -2.68
C MET A 1 -22.55 -35.17 -2.25
N GLU A 2 -22.45 -36.49 -2.47
CA GLU A 2 -21.33 -37.32 -2.03
C GLU A 2 -20.93 -38.28 -3.15
N LEU A 3 -19.64 -38.53 -3.32
CA LEU A 3 -19.07 -39.53 -4.24
C LEU A 3 -18.19 -40.49 -3.45
N LYS A 4 -18.32 -41.80 -3.69
CA LYS A 4 -17.60 -42.86 -2.97
C LYS A 4 -16.86 -43.75 -3.94
N ALA A 5 -15.70 -44.22 -3.53
CA ALA A 5 -15.01 -45.27 -4.26
C ALA A 5 -15.80 -46.62 -4.20
N THR A 6 -15.81 -47.35 -5.27
CA THR A 6 -16.39 -48.71 -5.35
C THR A 6 -15.69 -49.65 -4.39
N SER A 7 -16.33 -50.78 -4.03
CA SER A 7 -15.73 -51.78 -3.12
C SER A 7 -14.41 -52.33 -3.65
N MET A 8 -14.28 -52.50 -4.99
CA MET A 8 -13.02 -52.91 -5.63
C MET A 8 -12.04 -51.72 -5.68
N GLY A 9 -12.52 -50.51 -5.99
CA GLY A 9 -11.71 -49.32 -6.02
C GLY A 9 -11.02 -49.01 -4.68
N LYS A 10 -11.71 -49.22 -3.56
CA LYS A 10 -11.14 -49.10 -2.20
C LYS A 10 -9.99 -50.07 -1.94
N ARG A 11 -10.08 -51.34 -2.42
CA ARG A 11 -9.03 -52.35 -2.20
C ARG A 11 -7.78 -52.15 -3.02
N LEU A 12 -7.92 -51.50 -4.18
CA LEU A 12 -6.84 -51.29 -5.14
C LEU A 12 -6.32 -49.83 -5.15
N ALA A 13 -6.96 -48.96 -4.40
CA ALA A 13 -6.56 -47.53 -4.31
C ALA A 13 -5.20 -47.39 -3.60
N GLN A 14 -4.32 -46.66 -4.21
CA GLN A 14 -3.00 -46.30 -3.65
C GLN A 14 -3.06 -45.02 -2.78
N HIS A 15 -4.25 -44.40 -2.66
CA HIS A 15 -4.44 -43.15 -1.96
C HIS A 15 -5.34 -43.33 -0.72
N PRO A 16 -5.12 -42.50 0.33
CA PRO A 16 -5.81 -42.69 1.62
C PRO A 16 -7.30 -42.33 1.59
N TYR A 17 -7.75 -41.62 0.55
CA TYR A 17 -9.12 -41.10 0.47
C TYR A 17 -10.00 -42.00 -0.41
N ASN A 18 -11.21 -42.29 0.08
CA ASN A 18 -12.19 -43.12 -0.62
C ASN A 18 -13.58 -42.50 -0.72
N ARG A 19 -13.74 -41.25 -0.24
CA ARG A 19 -14.98 -40.50 -0.24
C ARG A 19 -14.70 -39.00 -0.41
N VAL A 20 -15.59 -38.31 -1.13
CA VAL A 20 -15.62 -36.87 -1.20
C VAL A 20 -17.06 -36.38 -1.00
N ARG A 21 -17.24 -35.33 -0.22
CA ARG A 21 -18.52 -34.66 0.02
C ARG A 21 -18.42 -33.17 -0.29
N LEU A 22 -19.37 -32.67 -1.08
CA LEU A 22 -19.50 -31.25 -1.34
C LEU A 22 -20.06 -30.52 -0.12
N LEU A 23 -19.37 -29.46 0.33
CA LEU A 23 -19.76 -28.56 1.39
C LEU A 23 -20.15 -27.19 0.78
N PRO A 24 -20.82 -26.31 1.54
CA PRO A 24 -21.21 -24.97 1.05
C PRO A 24 -20.02 -24.10 0.58
N ALA A 25 -18.84 -24.24 1.19
CA ALA A 25 -17.65 -23.45 0.88
C ALA A 25 -16.38 -24.30 0.70
N GLY A 26 -16.52 -25.54 0.23
CA GLY A 26 -15.38 -26.45 0.08
C GLY A 26 -15.77 -27.87 -0.22
N VAL A 27 -14.81 -28.77 -0.08
CA VAL A 27 -15.01 -30.22 -0.15
C VAL A 27 -14.36 -30.91 1.02
N GLU A 28 -15.00 -31.95 1.51
CA GLU A 28 -14.46 -32.88 2.51
C GLU A 28 -14.03 -34.14 1.78
N VAL A 29 -12.77 -34.52 1.90
CA VAL A 29 -12.24 -35.79 1.44
C VAL A 29 -11.94 -36.66 2.65
N SER A 30 -12.46 -37.90 2.65
CA SER A 30 -12.30 -38.80 3.77
C SER A 30 -11.97 -40.23 3.33
N GLY A 31 -11.30 -40.94 4.22
CA GLY A 31 -10.93 -42.33 4.08
C GLY A 31 -11.05 -43.03 5.41
N ASP A 32 -10.52 -44.26 5.53
CA ASP A 32 -10.71 -45.08 6.75
C ASP A 32 -10.01 -44.50 7.99
N ARG A 33 -8.96 -43.68 7.81
CA ARG A 33 -8.15 -43.09 8.89
C ARG A 33 -7.83 -41.61 8.70
N HIS A 34 -8.24 -41.04 7.58
CA HIS A 34 -7.88 -39.66 7.22
C HIS A 34 -9.13 -38.91 6.78
N GLU A 35 -9.25 -37.71 7.28
CA GLU A 35 -10.27 -36.75 6.88
C GLU A 35 -9.57 -35.41 6.62
N TYR A 36 -9.91 -34.77 5.51
CA TYR A 36 -9.33 -33.50 5.14
C TYR A 36 -10.37 -32.61 4.49
N ILE A 37 -10.51 -31.37 4.99
CA ILE A 37 -11.40 -30.37 4.42
C ILE A 37 -10.57 -29.43 3.55
N ILE A 38 -10.96 -29.31 2.29
CA ILE A 38 -10.40 -28.38 1.31
C ILE A 38 -11.37 -27.23 1.16
N PRO A 39 -11.12 -26.08 1.78
CA PRO A 39 -11.95 -24.89 1.54
C PRO A 39 -11.74 -24.35 0.14
N PHE A 40 -12.77 -23.77 -0.46
CA PHE A 40 -12.71 -23.25 -1.84
C PHE A 40 -11.68 -22.15 -2.06
N ASN A 41 -11.31 -21.41 -1.01
CA ASN A 41 -10.26 -20.40 -1.10
C ASN A 41 -8.83 -20.98 -1.21
N GLN A 42 -8.65 -22.25 -0.90
CA GLN A 42 -7.38 -22.98 -1.10
C GLN A 42 -7.37 -23.79 -2.39
N LEU A 43 -8.50 -23.93 -3.08
CA LEU A 43 -8.62 -24.71 -4.27
C LEU A 43 -8.15 -23.92 -5.50
N LEU A 44 -7.04 -24.36 -6.11
CA LEU A 44 -6.47 -23.74 -7.31
C LEU A 44 -6.97 -24.40 -8.60
N GLY A 45 -7.34 -25.66 -8.55
CA GLY A 45 -7.85 -26.39 -9.70
C GLY A 45 -8.49 -27.72 -9.33
N ILE A 46 -9.39 -28.19 -10.20
CA ILE A 46 -10.04 -29.48 -10.10
C ILE A 46 -9.87 -30.18 -11.45
N GLN A 47 -9.44 -31.44 -11.42
CA GLN A 47 -9.36 -32.25 -12.63
C GLN A 47 -10.16 -33.53 -12.44
N CYS A 48 -10.91 -33.90 -13.49
CA CYS A 48 -11.62 -35.15 -13.58
C CYS A 48 -10.97 -36.00 -14.69
N LYS A 49 -10.43 -37.15 -14.33
CA LYS A 49 -9.72 -38.05 -15.26
C LYS A 49 -10.43 -39.39 -15.32
N ARG A 50 -10.44 -39.99 -16.50
CA ARG A 50 -10.90 -41.35 -16.70
C ARG A 50 -9.69 -42.28 -16.78
N GLY A 51 -9.55 -43.15 -15.77
CA GLY A 51 -8.61 -44.28 -15.85
C GLY A 51 -9.12 -45.41 -16.72
N MET A 52 -8.41 -46.54 -16.77
CA MET A 52 -8.83 -47.69 -17.57
C MET A 52 -10.14 -48.31 -17.07
N VAL A 53 -10.41 -48.26 -15.75
CA VAL A 53 -11.56 -48.90 -15.11
C VAL A 53 -12.40 -47.92 -14.31
N TRP A 54 -11.77 -46.93 -13.67
CA TRP A 54 -12.41 -46.03 -12.70
C TRP A 54 -12.22 -44.55 -13.04
N GLY A 55 -13.07 -43.73 -12.45
CA GLY A 55 -12.91 -42.30 -12.41
C GLY A 55 -11.94 -41.85 -11.32
N GLU A 56 -11.32 -40.69 -11.54
CA GLU A 56 -10.41 -40.02 -10.62
C GLU A 56 -10.72 -38.54 -10.53
N LEU A 57 -10.68 -37.99 -9.32
CA LEU A 57 -10.72 -36.55 -9.04
C LEU A 57 -9.40 -36.10 -8.43
N GLU A 58 -8.84 -35.04 -8.97
CA GLU A 58 -7.66 -34.37 -8.41
C GLU A 58 -8.03 -32.96 -7.99
N PHE A 59 -7.61 -32.57 -6.78
CA PHE A 59 -7.73 -31.24 -6.22
C PHE A 59 -6.35 -30.63 -6.13
N GLN A 60 -6.11 -29.54 -6.85
CA GLN A 60 -4.84 -28.80 -6.81
C GLN A 60 -4.90 -27.75 -5.71
N LEU A 61 -3.92 -27.75 -4.83
CA LEU A 61 -3.78 -26.86 -3.68
C LEU A 61 -2.49 -26.03 -3.81
N PRO A 62 -2.31 -24.99 -2.97
CA PRO A 62 -1.04 -24.27 -2.90
C PRO A 62 0.15 -25.20 -2.61
N ASP A 63 1.36 -24.72 -2.90
CA ASP A 63 2.62 -25.43 -2.68
C ASP A 63 2.71 -26.79 -3.45
N ASP A 64 2.11 -26.83 -4.65
CA ASP A 64 2.07 -28.00 -5.53
C ASP A 64 1.46 -29.27 -4.89
N GLN A 65 0.69 -29.07 -3.84
CA GLN A 65 -0.02 -30.18 -3.20
C GLN A 65 -1.20 -30.64 -4.05
N VAL A 66 -1.35 -31.96 -4.17
CA VAL A 66 -2.47 -32.58 -4.89
C VAL A 66 -3.15 -33.62 -4.02
N VAL A 67 -4.44 -33.45 -3.81
CA VAL A 67 -5.28 -34.45 -3.15
C VAL A 67 -6.05 -35.22 -4.22
N ARG A 68 -6.02 -36.54 -4.13
CA ARG A 68 -6.60 -37.43 -5.15
C ARG A 68 -7.59 -38.40 -4.56
N LEU A 69 -8.70 -38.59 -5.29
CA LEU A 69 -9.70 -39.61 -5.05
C LEU A 69 -9.75 -40.55 -6.25
N HIS A 70 -9.51 -41.81 -6.02
CA HIS A 70 -9.52 -42.88 -7.06
C HIS A 70 -10.61 -43.92 -6.79
N GLY A 71 -10.88 -44.76 -7.81
CA GLY A 71 -11.70 -45.94 -7.65
C GLY A 71 -13.19 -45.69 -7.65
N THR A 72 -13.62 -44.55 -8.15
CA THR A 72 -15.02 -44.16 -8.27
C THR A 72 -15.63 -44.63 -9.60
N GLU A 73 -16.96 -44.78 -9.66
CA GLU A 73 -17.66 -45.05 -10.91
C GLU A 73 -17.58 -43.83 -11.83
N TRP A 74 -17.32 -44.02 -13.13
CA TRP A 74 -17.02 -42.92 -14.06
C TRP A 74 -18.16 -41.93 -14.24
N GLN A 75 -19.40 -42.41 -14.40
CA GLN A 75 -20.57 -41.53 -14.60
C GLN A 75 -20.85 -40.71 -13.35
N GLU A 76 -20.77 -41.36 -12.16
CA GLU A 76 -20.94 -40.65 -10.89
C GLU A 76 -19.84 -39.62 -10.66
N THR A 77 -18.60 -39.93 -11.09
CA THR A 77 -17.45 -38.99 -10.99
C THR A 77 -17.68 -37.77 -11.85
N GLN A 78 -18.15 -37.95 -13.09
CA GLN A 78 -18.48 -36.83 -13.97
C GLN A 78 -19.59 -35.96 -13.45
N GLN A 79 -20.67 -36.57 -12.96
CA GLN A 79 -21.78 -35.83 -12.37
C GLN A 79 -21.35 -35.03 -11.14
N PHE A 80 -20.58 -35.66 -10.26
CA PHE A 80 -20.05 -35.00 -9.07
C PHE A 80 -19.14 -33.84 -9.46
N TYR A 81 -18.21 -34.06 -10.41
CA TYR A 81 -17.32 -33.02 -10.92
C TYR A 81 -18.07 -31.80 -11.46
N GLN A 82 -19.12 -32.02 -12.26
CA GLN A 82 -19.93 -30.91 -12.79
C GLN A 82 -20.59 -30.11 -11.69
N HIS A 83 -21.19 -30.78 -10.67
CA HIS A 83 -21.81 -30.08 -9.54
C HIS A 83 -20.79 -29.31 -8.71
N LEU A 84 -19.62 -29.93 -8.48
CA LEU A 84 -18.53 -29.31 -7.73
C LEU A 84 -17.95 -28.10 -8.48
N ALA A 85 -17.70 -28.25 -9.78
CA ALA A 85 -17.18 -27.15 -10.61
C ALA A 85 -18.15 -25.96 -10.65
N ASN A 86 -19.44 -26.23 -10.78
CA ASN A 86 -20.47 -25.18 -10.73
C ASN A 86 -20.54 -24.49 -9.36
N ALA A 87 -20.51 -25.27 -8.27
CA ALA A 87 -20.54 -24.71 -6.91
C ALA A 87 -19.29 -23.86 -6.62
N TRP A 88 -18.10 -24.34 -7.03
CA TRP A 88 -16.85 -23.60 -6.89
C TRP A 88 -16.85 -22.33 -7.74
N GLN A 89 -17.36 -22.40 -8.99
CA GLN A 89 -17.46 -21.23 -9.85
C GLN A 89 -18.39 -20.18 -9.26
N GLN A 90 -19.60 -20.56 -8.83
CA GLN A 90 -20.56 -19.64 -8.19
C GLN A 90 -19.98 -18.99 -6.95
N TRP A 91 -19.36 -19.78 -6.07
CA TRP A 91 -18.67 -19.27 -4.88
C TRP A 91 -17.54 -18.29 -5.26
N SER A 92 -16.74 -18.64 -6.28
CA SER A 92 -15.64 -17.80 -6.76
C SER A 92 -16.13 -16.46 -7.32
N GLU A 93 -17.24 -16.45 -8.06
CA GLU A 93 -17.87 -15.23 -8.60
C GLU A 93 -18.40 -14.32 -7.48
N GLU A 94 -19.00 -14.91 -6.43
CA GLU A 94 -19.44 -14.15 -5.28
C GLU A 94 -18.25 -13.53 -4.53
N MET A 95 -17.21 -14.32 -4.28
CA MET A 95 -16.00 -13.83 -3.62
C MET A 95 -15.24 -12.81 -4.48
N ALA A 96 -15.28 -12.95 -5.81
CA ALA A 96 -14.72 -11.95 -6.72
C ALA A 96 -15.42 -10.59 -6.59
N ARG A 97 -16.74 -10.55 -6.38
CA ARG A 97 -17.45 -9.29 -6.11
C ARG A 97 -16.94 -8.63 -4.83
N VAL A 98 -16.73 -9.41 -3.77
CA VAL A 98 -16.16 -8.92 -2.51
C VAL A 98 -14.73 -8.39 -2.74
N CYS A 99 -13.88 -9.17 -3.42
CA CYS A 99 -12.53 -8.74 -3.78
C CYS A 99 -12.55 -7.44 -4.59
N CYS A 100 -13.41 -7.35 -5.60
CA CYS A 100 -13.54 -6.16 -6.44
C CYS A 100 -13.90 -4.92 -5.64
N GLN A 101 -14.82 -5.02 -4.69
CA GLN A 101 -15.21 -3.91 -3.83
C GLN A 101 -14.04 -3.44 -2.95
N VAL A 102 -13.31 -4.35 -2.32
CA VAL A 102 -12.14 -4.02 -1.50
C VAL A 102 -11.04 -3.38 -2.34
N LEU A 103 -10.74 -3.97 -3.52
CA LEU A 103 -9.69 -3.50 -4.41
C LEU A 103 -10.04 -2.16 -5.06
N SER A 104 -11.29 -1.93 -5.45
CA SER A 104 -11.73 -0.65 -6.01
C SER A 104 -11.62 0.47 -4.96
N THR A 105 -11.99 0.21 -3.72
CA THR A 105 -11.83 1.17 -2.63
C THR A 105 -10.36 1.51 -2.41
N LEU A 106 -9.49 0.51 -2.33
CA LEU A 106 -8.04 0.69 -2.19
C LEU A 106 -7.45 1.47 -3.38
N HIS A 107 -7.87 1.15 -4.61
CA HIS A 107 -7.48 1.86 -5.82
C HIS A 107 -7.84 3.36 -5.74
N GLN A 108 -9.06 3.69 -5.31
CA GLN A 108 -9.49 5.09 -5.14
C GLN A 108 -8.69 5.81 -4.04
N GLU A 109 -8.39 5.16 -2.93
CA GLU A 109 -7.54 5.71 -1.87
C GLU A 109 -6.14 6.04 -2.40
N LEU A 110 -5.53 5.15 -3.20
CA LEU A 110 -4.22 5.38 -3.82
C LEU A 110 -4.26 6.50 -4.87
N LEU A 111 -5.31 6.60 -5.67
CA LEU A 111 -5.51 7.72 -6.59
C LEU A 111 -5.65 9.04 -5.84
N SER A 112 -6.41 9.06 -4.75
CA SER A 112 -6.57 10.25 -3.91
C SER A 112 -5.23 10.70 -3.31
N LEU A 113 -4.37 9.75 -2.92
CA LEU A 113 -3.02 10.04 -2.45
C LEU A 113 -2.17 10.72 -3.54
N LEU A 114 -2.23 10.23 -4.77
CA LEU A 114 -1.52 10.83 -5.90
C LEU A 114 -2.03 12.23 -6.27
N GLN A 115 -3.31 12.50 -6.03
CA GLN A 115 -3.97 13.78 -6.36
C GLN A 115 -3.83 14.85 -5.26
N ARG A 116 -3.27 14.51 -4.08
CA ARG A 116 -3.09 15.49 -3.01
C ARG A 116 -2.23 16.67 -3.47
N ASP A 117 -2.64 17.91 -3.15
CA ASP A 117 -1.84 19.11 -3.43
C ASP A 117 -0.77 19.32 -2.33
N SER A 118 0.05 18.30 -2.10
CA SER A 118 1.16 18.33 -1.14
C SER A 118 2.28 17.41 -1.58
N TRP A 119 3.48 17.59 -1.08
CA TRP A 119 4.57 16.66 -1.27
C TRP A 119 4.21 15.28 -0.72
N LEU A 120 4.57 14.23 -1.43
CA LEU A 120 4.40 12.86 -0.99
C LEU A 120 5.70 12.36 -0.34
N THR A 121 5.67 12.16 0.98
CA THR A 121 6.86 11.78 1.76
C THR A 121 7.17 10.27 1.64
N ARG A 122 8.37 9.87 2.10
CA ARG A 122 8.68 8.45 2.24
C ARG A 122 7.81 7.76 3.27
N ALA A 123 7.43 8.46 4.34
CA ALA A 123 6.51 7.95 5.35
C ALA A 123 5.13 7.64 4.77
N ASP A 124 4.60 8.50 3.88
CA ASP A 124 3.34 8.24 3.17
C ASP A 124 3.36 6.91 2.40
N ILE A 125 4.49 6.57 1.76
CA ILE A 125 4.61 5.33 0.97
C ILE A 125 4.79 4.11 1.85
N SER A 126 5.55 4.22 2.94
CA SER A 126 5.75 3.11 3.89
C SER A 126 4.41 2.62 4.43
N GLY A 127 3.56 3.53 4.90
CA GLY A 127 2.21 3.20 5.38
C GLY A 127 1.28 2.62 4.30
N VAL A 128 1.44 3.06 3.03
CA VAL A 128 0.69 2.52 1.89
C VAL A 128 1.00 1.06 1.64
N ARG A 129 2.27 0.68 1.68
CA ARG A 129 2.69 -0.70 1.45
C ARG A 129 2.07 -1.66 2.46
N GLU A 130 2.21 -1.35 3.75
CA GLU A 130 1.61 -2.14 4.83
C GLU A 130 0.10 -2.28 4.67
N LYS A 131 -0.57 -1.20 4.27
CA LYS A 131 -2.01 -1.19 4.01
C LYS A 131 -2.39 -2.13 2.87
N ILE A 132 -1.67 -2.10 1.74
CA ILE A 132 -1.91 -2.97 0.59
C ILE A 132 -1.71 -4.43 0.99
N GLU A 133 -0.58 -4.76 1.63
CA GLU A 133 -0.26 -6.11 2.09
C GLU A 133 -1.34 -6.65 3.05
N GLY A 134 -1.76 -5.85 4.02
CA GLY A 134 -2.84 -6.22 4.94
C GLY A 134 -4.19 -6.44 4.24
N ARG A 135 -4.54 -5.61 3.25
CA ARG A 135 -5.77 -5.80 2.46
C ARG A 135 -5.69 -7.03 1.59
N PHE A 136 -4.55 -7.30 0.96
CA PHE A 136 -4.36 -8.50 0.13
C PHE A 136 -4.43 -9.79 0.94
N ALA A 137 -3.85 -9.81 2.14
CA ALA A 137 -3.92 -10.96 3.03
C ALA A 137 -5.35 -11.29 3.50
N ALA A 138 -6.23 -10.30 3.53
CA ALA A 138 -7.63 -10.46 3.95
C ALA A 138 -8.58 -10.82 2.78
N LEU A 139 -8.09 -10.90 1.53
CA LEU A 139 -8.96 -11.23 0.40
C LEU A 139 -9.39 -12.71 0.44
N PRO A 140 -10.66 -12.99 0.15
CA PRO A 140 -11.18 -14.37 0.22
C PRO A 140 -10.74 -15.25 -0.96
N LEU A 141 -10.21 -14.65 -2.04
CA LEU A 141 -9.67 -15.39 -3.19
C LEU A 141 -8.15 -15.33 -3.24
N PRO A 142 -7.47 -16.40 -3.67
CA PRO A 142 -6.04 -16.37 -3.93
C PRO A 142 -5.71 -15.44 -5.11
N ALA A 143 -4.50 -14.87 -5.10
CA ALA A 143 -4.04 -13.89 -6.07
C ALA A 143 -4.22 -14.34 -7.54
N GLN A 144 -3.92 -15.61 -7.82
CA GLN A 144 -4.05 -16.20 -9.15
C GLN A 144 -5.49 -16.14 -9.66
N ARG A 145 -6.45 -16.44 -8.77
CA ARG A 145 -7.87 -16.44 -9.12
C ARG A 145 -8.42 -15.01 -9.28
N ILE A 146 -7.97 -14.05 -8.47
CA ILE A 146 -8.40 -12.65 -8.59
C ILE A 146 -8.08 -12.09 -9.97
N ALA A 147 -6.90 -12.40 -10.51
CA ALA A 147 -6.45 -11.94 -11.83
C ALA A 147 -7.27 -12.49 -13.01
N GLU A 148 -7.99 -13.60 -12.83
CA GLU A 148 -8.86 -14.19 -13.85
C GLU A 148 -10.16 -13.39 -14.07
N PHE A 149 -10.65 -12.70 -13.02
CA PHE A 149 -11.88 -11.92 -13.10
C PHE A 149 -11.63 -10.53 -13.71
N GLU A 150 -12.25 -10.26 -14.86
CA GLU A 150 -12.09 -8.98 -15.60
C GLU A 150 -12.43 -7.77 -14.75
N SER A 151 -13.44 -7.86 -13.89
CA SER A 151 -13.84 -6.78 -12.99
C SER A 151 -12.80 -6.45 -11.93
N CYS A 152 -12.04 -7.44 -11.46
CA CYS A 152 -11.02 -7.27 -10.43
C CYS A 152 -9.65 -6.87 -10.99
N ARG A 153 -9.32 -7.37 -12.19
CA ARG A 153 -7.99 -7.27 -12.81
C ARG A 153 -7.40 -5.86 -12.82
N PRO A 154 -8.13 -4.80 -13.26
CA PRO A 154 -7.57 -3.44 -13.29
C PRO A 154 -7.18 -2.93 -11.91
N HIS A 155 -8.05 -3.14 -10.91
CA HIS A 155 -7.82 -2.72 -9.54
C HIS A 155 -6.68 -3.51 -8.90
N TRP A 156 -6.67 -4.83 -9.10
CA TRP A 156 -5.59 -5.71 -8.64
C TRP A 156 -4.24 -5.28 -9.19
N SER A 157 -4.11 -5.16 -10.53
CA SER A 157 -2.86 -4.79 -11.20
C SER A 157 -2.35 -3.42 -10.74
N PHE A 158 -3.25 -2.44 -10.59
CA PHE A 158 -2.89 -1.12 -10.09
C PHE A 158 -2.36 -1.19 -8.66
N CYS A 159 -3.10 -1.81 -7.73
CA CYS A 159 -2.67 -1.93 -6.34
C CYS A 159 -1.36 -2.74 -6.22
N GLN A 160 -1.23 -3.83 -6.98
CA GLN A 160 -0.03 -4.66 -6.99
C GLN A 160 1.21 -3.88 -7.47
N SER A 161 1.06 -2.99 -8.46
CA SER A 161 2.16 -2.16 -8.96
C SER A 161 2.80 -1.29 -7.87
N TRP A 162 2.02 -0.89 -6.86
CA TRP A 162 2.52 -0.11 -5.74
C TRP A 162 3.48 -0.88 -4.83
N LEU A 163 3.35 -2.20 -4.73
CA LEU A 163 4.26 -3.02 -3.92
C LEU A 163 5.69 -3.01 -4.47
N THR A 164 5.84 -2.88 -5.79
CA THR A 164 7.14 -2.95 -6.48
C THR A 164 7.65 -1.60 -6.95
N SER A 165 6.78 -0.63 -7.23
CA SER A 165 7.13 0.65 -7.87
C SER A 165 6.72 1.89 -7.07
N ALA A 166 6.33 1.75 -5.78
CA ALA A 166 5.86 2.87 -4.95
C ALA A 166 6.84 4.06 -4.94
N GLU A 167 8.14 3.81 -4.76
CA GLU A 167 9.16 4.86 -4.74
C GLU A 167 9.31 5.55 -6.11
N GLN A 168 9.21 4.80 -7.19
CA GLN A 168 9.23 5.38 -8.54
C GLN A 168 7.99 6.24 -8.79
N GLN A 169 6.80 5.77 -8.40
CA GLN A 169 5.55 6.52 -8.52
C GLN A 169 5.61 7.82 -7.69
N ARG A 170 6.12 7.75 -6.45
CA ARG A 170 6.36 8.92 -5.61
C ARG A 170 7.27 9.93 -6.31
N THR A 171 8.40 9.47 -6.83
CA THR A 171 9.40 10.32 -7.48
C THR A 171 8.83 11.03 -8.69
N VAL A 172 8.15 10.31 -9.58
CA VAL A 172 7.49 10.87 -10.77
C VAL A 172 6.43 11.89 -10.38
N ARG A 173 5.57 11.53 -9.43
CA ARG A 173 4.50 12.39 -8.93
C ARG A 173 5.05 13.66 -8.28
N ASN A 174 6.06 13.56 -7.40
CA ASN A 174 6.66 14.73 -6.75
C ASN A 174 7.35 15.65 -7.74
N ARG A 175 7.95 15.09 -8.79
CA ARG A 175 8.52 15.89 -9.90
C ARG A 175 7.44 16.69 -10.61
N GLN A 176 6.34 16.07 -11.01
CA GLN A 176 5.22 16.74 -11.67
C GLN A 176 4.59 17.81 -10.76
N TRP A 177 4.37 17.50 -9.50
CA TRP A 177 3.87 18.46 -8.52
C TRP A 177 4.83 19.63 -8.33
N THR A 178 6.15 19.40 -8.29
CA THR A 178 7.17 20.44 -8.20
C THR A 178 7.06 21.41 -9.38
N GLU A 179 6.96 20.90 -10.60
CA GLU A 179 6.83 21.74 -11.80
C GLU A 179 5.55 22.60 -11.75
N GLN A 180 4.42 22.02 -11.38
CA GLN A 180 3.16 22.74 -11.22
C GLN A 180 3.21 23.81 -10.12
N ILE A 181 3.86 23.52 -9.00
CA ILE A 181 3.99 24.48 -7.89
C ILE A 181 4.92 25.62 -8.26
N LEU A 182 6.02 25.35 -8.91
CA LEU A 182 6.95 26.41 -9.36
C LEU A 182 6.28 27.38 -10.35
N GLU A 183 5.47 26.87 -11.25
CA GLU A 183 4.68 27.69 -12.17
C GLU A 183 3.61 28.50 -11.44
N ARG A 184 2.78 27.85 -10.61
CA ARG A 184 1.66 28.46 -9.87
C ARG A 184 2.11 29.57 -8.91
N TYR A 185 3.30 29.45 -8.32
CA TYR A 185 3.84 30.38 -7.31
C TYR A 185 5.06 31.15 -7.78
N GLN A 186 5.19 31.37 -9.10
CA GLN A 186 6.32 32.10 -9.69
C GLN A 186 6.54 33.47 -9.03
N ASP A 187 5.46 34.23 -8.82
CA ASP A 187 5.53 35.56 -8.20
C ASP A 187 6.03 35.50 -6.75
N PHE A 188 5.64 34.48 -6.01
CA PHE A 188 6.15 34.26 -4.64
C PHE A 188 7.67 34.07 -4.65
N PHE A 189 8.19 33.21 -5.50
CA PHE A 189 9.63 32.95 -5.58
C PHE A 189 10.44 34.12 -6.12
N ALA A 190 9.80 34.99 -6.89
CA ALA A 190 10.43 36.22 -7.39
C ALA A 190 10.52 37.33 -6.34
N THR A 191 9.63 37.32 -5.31
CA THR A 191 9.46 38.47 -4.40
C THR A 191 9.65 38.13 -2.92
N VAL A 192 9.74 36.85 -2.54
CA VAL A 192 9.86 36.41 -1.13
C VAL A 192 11.16 36.90 -0.48
N GLU A 193 12.20 37.10 -1.24
CA GLU A 193 13.49 37.65 -0.81
C GLU A 193 13.83 38.92 -1.59
N SER A 194 14.89 39.61 -1.20
CA SER A 194 15.38 40.83 -1.88
C SER A 194 15.84 40.60 -3.33
N SER A 195 16.16 39.36 -3.68
CA SER A 195 16.48 38.91 -5.02
C SER A 195 15.71 37.63 -5.33
N PRO A 196 15.28 37.41 -6.59
CA PRO A 196 14.58 36.20 -6.99
C PRO A 196 15.37 34.93 -6.62
N LEU A 197 14.67 33.92 -6.12
CA LEU A 197 15.29 32.63 -5.86
C LEU A 197 15.59 31.89 -7.17
N ASN A 198 16.76 31.27 -7.25
CA ASN A 198 17.10 30.45 -8.40
C ASN A 198 16.35 29.09 -8.37
N PRO A 199 16.28 28.32 -9.48
CA PRO A 199 15.50 27.10 -9.55
C PRO A 199 15.87 26.04 -8.50
N SER A 200 17.15 25.94 -8.11
CA SER A 200 17.60 25.01 -7.08
C SER A 200 17.12 25.43 -5.68
N GLN A 201 17.17 26.72 -5.39
CA GLN A 201 16.66 27.29 -4.15
C GLN A 201 15.13 27.10 -4.05
N CYS A 202 14.38 27.37 -5.13
CA CYS A 202 12.94 27.13 -5.16
C CYS A 202 12.59 25.68 -4.85
N ARG A 203 13.29 24.72 -5.47
CA ARG A 203 13.10 23.29 -5.18
C ARG A 203 13.40 22.93 -3.72
N ALA A 204 14.44 23.51 -3.14
CA ALA A 204 14.76 23.30 -1.72
C ALA A 204 13.66 23.86 -0.79
N VAL A 205 13.07 25.00 -1.15
CA VAL A 205 11.96 25.63 -0.41
C VAL A 205 10.72 24.75 -0.38
N ILE A 206 10.33 24.15 -1.48
CA ILE A 206 9.08 23.37 -1.60
C ILE A 206 9.23 21.89 -1.24
N ASN A 207 10.45 21.38 -1.08
CA ASN A 207 10.68 19.99 -0.71
C ASN A 207 10.01 19.67 0.62
N GLY A 208 8.99 18.84 0.62
CA GLY A 208 8.17 18.48 1.78
C GLY A 208 8.59 17.19 2.49
N GLU A 209 9.80 16.69 2.23
CA GLU A 209 10.30 15.51 2.93
C GLU A 209 10.47 15.77 4.44
N ASP A 210 10.30 14.74 5.29
CA ASP A 210 10.38 14.85 6.75
C ASP A 210 11.77 15.31 7.21
N GLN A 211 12.82 14.92 6.47
CA GLN A 211 14.21 15.32 6.73
C GLN A 211 14.84 15.81 5.44
N VAL A 212 15.27 17.07 5.42
CA VAL A 212 15.90 17.71 4.25
C VAL A 212 17.26 18.27 4.64
N LEU A 213 18.30 17.82 3.95
CA LEU A 213 19.65 18.39 4.04
C LEU A 213 19.93 19.23 2.80
N VAL A 214 20.21 20.53 2.98
CA VAL A 214 20.60 21.45 1.92
C VAL A 214 22.11 21.70 1.99
N LEU A 215 22.83 21.18 1.00
CA LEU A 215 24.28 21.43 0.85
C LEU A 215 24.50 22.63 -0.06
N ALA A 216 25.24 23.62 0.46
CA ALA A 216 25.47 24.86 -0.26
C ALA A 216 26.76 25.55 0.23
N GLY A 217 27.50 26.14 -0.69
CA GLY A 217 28.73 26.91 -0.41
C GLY A 217 28.48 28.20 0.39
N ALA A 218 29.53 28.85 0.84
CA ALA A 218 29.45 30.20 1.44
C ALA A 218 28.86 31.20 0.43
N GLY A 219 27.96 32.07 0.88
CA GLY A 219 27.35 33.09 0.02
C GLY A 219 26.26 32.57 -0.95
N SER A 220 25.92 31.27 -0.94
CA SER A 220 24.94 30.67 -1.84
C SER A 220 23.47 30.95 -1.50
N GLY A 221 23.19 31.74 -0.46
CA GLY A 221 21.82 32.06 -0.05
C GLY A 221 21.14 31.05 0.87
N LYS A 222 21.90 30.27 1.66
CA LYS A 222 21.31 29.30 2.63
C LYS A 222 20.28 29.92 3.55
N THR A 223 20.57 31.10 4.10
CA THR A 223 19.65 31.82 5.00
C THR A 223 18.39 32.27 4.25
N SER A 224 18.53 32.70 3.00
CA SER A 224 17.39 33.06 2.13
C SER A 224 16.48 31.86 1.87
N VAL A 225 17.04 30.68 1.61
CA VAL A 225 16.25 29.44 1.45
C VAL A 225 15.49 29.09 2.73
N LEU A 226 16.12 29.22 3.91
CA LEU A 226 15.44 28.94 5.18
C LEU A 226 14.30 29.92 5.46
N ALA A 227 14.53 31.23 5.25
CA ALA A 227 13.48 32.25 5.42
C ALA A 227 12.33 32.05 4.44
N ALA A 228 12.64 31.82 3.16
CA ALA A 228 11.63 31.52 2.13
C ALA A 228 10.86 30.22 2.42
N ARG A 229 11.53 29.18 2.98
CA ARG A 229 10.85 27.95 3.39
C ARG A 229 9.88 28.18 4.54
N ALA A 230 10.25 28.97 5.55
CA ALA A 230 9.33 29.35 6.62
C ALA A 230 8.11 30.08 6.05
N ALA A 231 8.33 31.08 5.19
CA ALA A 231 7.25 31.80 4.51
C ALA A 231 6.37 30.88 3.64
N TRP A 232 6.97 29.91 2.95
CA TRP A 232 6.26 28.91 2.17
C TRP A 232 5.33 28.05 3.03
N LEU A 233 5.82 27.52 4.17
CA LEU A 233 5.03 26.70 5.09
C LEU A 233 3.79 27.44 5.61
N LEU A 234 3.93 28.71 5.97
CA LEU A 234 2.81 29.57 6.40
C LEU A 234 1.84 29.83 5.25
N ARG A 235 2.35 30.24 4.08
CA ARG A 235 1.54 30.54 2.89
C ARG A 235 0.70 29.34 2.46
N ARG A 236 1.25 28.13 2.57
CA ARG A 236 0.58 26.87 2.25
C ARG A 236 -0.29 26.34 3.41
N LYS A 237 -0.29 27.01 4.56
CA LYS A 237 -0.97 26.58 5.78
C LYS A 237 -0.54 25.18 6.23
N CYS A 238 0.72 24.82 5.96
CA CYS A 238 1.33 23.58 6.43
C CYS A 238 1.73 23.63 7.90
N ALA A 239 1.99 24.85 8.42
CA ALA A 239 2.29 25.12 9.83
C ALA A 239 1.79 26.51 10.20
N THR A 240 1.56 26.75 11.50
CA THR A 240 1.39 28.09 12.07
C THR A 240 2.75 28.69 12.46
N ALA A 241 2.80 30.01 12.72
CA ALA A 241 4.06 30.66 13.09
C ALA A 241 4.68 30.05 14.36
N GLU A 242 3.86 29.67 15.33
CA GLU A 242 4.29 29.07 16.60
C GLU A 242 4.85 27.63 16.44
N GLN A 243 4.51 26.97 15.32
CA GLN A 243 4.98 25.61 15.00
C GLN A 243 6.33 25.60 14.25
N VAL A 244 6.82 26.78 13.85
CA VAL A 244 8.09 26.91 13.10
C VAL A 244 9.18 27.39 14.05
N LEU A 245 10.18 26.55 14.28
CA LEU A 245 11.37 26.87 15.05
C LEU A 245 12.58 26.99 14.12
N LEU A 246 13.24 28.14 14.15
CA LEU A 246 14.48 28.42 13.43
C LEU A 246 15.66 28.40 14.40
N LEU A 247 16.72 27.67 14.07
CA LEU A 247 17.91 27.54 14.91
C LEU A 247 19.16 28.07 14.20
N SER A 248 19.97 28.81 14.91
CA SER A 248 21.24 29.30 14.44
C SER A 248 22.34 29.10 15.49
N PHE A 249 23.60 29.12 15.06
CA PHE A 249 24.74 28.99 15.97
C PHE A 249 24.96 30.24 16.81
N GLY A 250 24.93 31.41 16.18
CA GLY A 250 25.26 32.68 16.82
C GLY A 250 24.02 33.55 17.07
N ARG A 251 24.12 34.41 18.09
CA ARG A 251 23.01 35.35 18.43
C ARG A 251 22.73 36.36 17.31
N GLU A 252 23.76 36.90 16.68
CA GLU A 252 23.59 37.85 15.57
C GLU A 252 22.94 37.19 14.35
N ALA A 253 23.38 35.95 14.02
CA ALA A 253 22.77 35.19 12.92
C ALA A 253 21.29 34.79 13.23
N ALA A 254 20.95 34.50 14.47
CA ALA A 254 19.56 34.27 14.89
C ALA A 254 18.72 35.55 14.73
N LYS A 255 19.24 36.68 15.14
CA LYS A 255 18.55 37.97 15.02
C LYS A 255 18.36 38.39 13.55
N GLU A 256 19.39 38.22 12.71
CA GLU A 256 19.28 38.46 11.27
C GLU A 256 18.21 37.56 10.63
N MET A 257 18.21 36.26 10.99
CA MET A 257 17.22 35.30 10.48
C MET A 257 15.81 35.68 10.90
N ASP A 258 15.61 36.09 12.15
CA ASP A 258 14.31 36.53 12.68
C ASP A 258 13.77 37.74 11.92
N GLN A 259 14.60 38.77 11.70
CA GLN A 259 14.24 39.94 10.92
C GLN A 259 13.90 39.59 9.45
N ARG A 260 14.66 38.68 8.86
CA ARG A 260 14.46 38.24 7.47
C ARG A 260 13.16 37.49 7.30
N VAL A 261 12.88 36.57 8.23
CA VAL A 261 11.63 35.80 8.22
C VAL A 261 10.41 36.69 8.43
N GLN A 262 10.46 37.65 9.40
CA GLN A 262 9.39 38.63 9.59
C GLN A 262 9.15 39.43 8.31
N LYS A 263 10.20 39.85 7.60
CA LYS A 263 10.08 40.56 6.33
C LYS A 263 9.41 39.70 5.24
N CYS A 264 9.74 38.41 5.17
CA CYS A 264 9.19 37.49 4.16
C CYS A 264 7.74 37.08 4.45
N THR A 265 7.34 37.02 5.71
CA THR A 265 6.04 36.47 6.13
C THR A 265 5.04 37.53 6.52
N GLY A 266 5.49 38.69 6.99
CA GLY A 266 4.67 39.68 7.66
C GLY A 266 4.17 39.25 9.06
N GLU A 267 4.58 38.07 9.52
CA GLU A 267 4.15 37.44 10.77
C GLU A 267 5.16 37.68 11.91
N THR A 268 4.70 37.87 13.11
CA THR A 268 5.53 38.15 14.31
C THR A 268 5.67 37.00 15.29
N GLY A 269 5.00 35.85 15.04
CA GLY A 269 4.95 34.72 15.97
C GLY A 269 6.10 33.74 15.86
N MET A 270 6.87 33.77 14.76
CA MET A 270 8.06 32.91 14.61
C MET A 270 9.25 33.48 15.35
N THR A 271 10.04 32.61 15.95
CA THR A 271 11.27 33.01 16.66
C THR A 271 12.47 32.20 16.18
N ALA A 272 13.52 32.91 15.79
CA ALA A 272 14.83 32.32 15.60
C ALA A 272 15.60 32.33 16.91
N ARG A 273 16.18 31.20 17.29
CA ARG A 273 16.92 31.03 18.54
C ARG A 273 18.29 30.41 18.30
N THR A 274 19.20 30.61 19.23
CA THR A 274 20.40 29.78 19.30
C THR A 274 20.09 28.46 20.00
N PHE A 275 20.89 27.43 19.77
CA PHE A 275 20.77 26.14 20.48
C PHE A 275 20.80 26.31 22.01
N HIS A 276 21.66 27.20 22.52
CA HIS A 276 21.73 27.49 23.96
C HIS A 276 20.45 28.18 24.48
N ALA A 277 19.90 29.11 23.73
CA ALA A 277 18.66 29.78 24.12
C ALA A 277 17.45 28.82 24.11
N LEU A 278 17.41 27.88 23.16
CA LEU A 278 16.39 26.83 23.13
C LEU A 278 16.54 25.88 24.32
N ALA A 279 17.76 25.41 24.62
CA ALA A 279 18.03 24.53 25.75
C ALA A 279 17.60 25.16 27.08
N LEU A 280 17.95 26.44 27.30
CA LEU A 280 17.54 27.18 28.50
C LEU A 280 16.01 27.30 28.59
N HIS A 281 15.34 27.57 27.49
CA HIS A 281 13.87 27.65 27.44
C HIS A 281 13.21 26.30 27.82
N ILE A 282 13.71 25.18 27.31
CA ILE A 282 13.22 23.84 27.63
C ILE A 282 13.41 23.53 29.13
N ILE A 283 14.58 23.84 29.68
CA ILE A 283 14.87 23.64 31.11
C ILE A 283 13.90 24.48 31.97
N GLN A 284 13.70 25.74 31.64
CA GLN A 284 12.79 26.61 32.37
C GLN A 284 11.33 26.09 32.34
N GLN A 285 10.87 25.59 31.19
CA GLN A 285 9.54 24.99 31.09
C GLN A 285 9.41 23.68 31.88
N SER A 286 10.46 22.87 31.93
CA SER A 286 10.45 21.61 32.68
C SER A 286 10.54 21.84 34.19
N SER A 287 11.21 22.91 34.62
CA SER A 287 11.36 23.27 36.05
C SER A 287 10.12 23.94 36.64
N ASN A 288 9.24 24.47 35.80
CA ASN A 288 7.97 25.11 36.20
C ASN A 288 6.76 24.13 36.19
N LYS A 289 6.98 22.82 36.09
CA LYS A 289 5.91 21.84 36.33
C LYS A 289 5.81 21.58 37.83
N PRO A 290 4.57 21.68 38.41
CA PRO A 290 4.35 21.38 39.82
C PRO A 290 4.64 19.96 40.18
#